data_68024acf316a55d9550de7b459fa5cd8
#
_entry.id   68024acf316a55d9550de7b459fa5cd8
#
_cell.length_a   1.000
_cell.length_b   1.000
_cell.length_c   1.000
_cell.angle_alpha   90.00
_cell.angle_beta   90.00
_cell.angle_gamma   90.00
#
_symmetry.space_group_name_H-M   'P 1'
#
loop_
_entity.id
_entity.type
_entity.pdbx_description
1 polymer ?
#
loop_
_entity_poly.entity_id
_entity_poly.type
_entity_poly.pdbx_seq_one_letter_code
_entity_poly.pdbx_strand_id
1 'polypeptide(L)'
;MTENKLSPKTKKVYQYLSHLFNNGQLLAGEQIPSEIEIAETLAVSRPTVAKAVNIFVREGKAYRKSGIGTFLRNPAADKKKKKTIGLVFPLIGLSEIFRPITEGIAKLSETLNFSLIWGGQFNRANITGTQTEQMIDFYIEQNVDGILFAPVELTRNCFSINKKIISKIEKCNIPIVLVDGEYHEFPLRSKYDLVGIDNFRAGYVSALHFIEQGAKRVDFLCQPFMAQTVPQRIKGYQQALLDSGITPHKTWVHDIRNFSSKELLPLIQNGAQNIICANDNTAMKFIKALSDADIKIPKDVRLSGFDDIEAARYFPVPLTTVAQPCKDLAEVIIHTMLTRIENPYLPARNLMLDFELKIRESSKIPG
;
A
#
# COMPACT_ATOMS: atom_id res chain seq x y z
N MET A 1 -3.69 -22.11 30.50
CA MET A 1 -3.48 -22.82 31.81
C MET A 1 -4.18 -24.17 31.71
N THR A 2 -3.45 -25.26 31.77
CA THR A 2 -4.01 -26.60 31.64
C THR A 2 -4.93 -26.94 32.82
N GLU A 3 -6.01 -27.64 32.53
CA GLU A 3 -7.06 -28.14 33.44
C GLU A 3 -6.53 -28.79 34.76
N ASN A 4 -5.29 -29.23 34.76
CA ASN A 4 -4.61 -29.88 35.87
C ASN A 4 -4.18 -28.98 37.06
N LYS A 5 -4.36 -27.65 36.97
CA LYS A 5 -4.02 -26.69 38.05
C LYS A 5 -5.24 -26.09 38.77
N LEU A 6 -6.44 -26.61 38.50
CA LEU A 6 -7.67 -26.09 39.10
C LEU A 6 -8.02 -26.88 40.38
N SER A 7 -8.63 -26.16 41.35
CA SER A 7 -9.21 -26.87 42.51
C SER A 7 -10.32 -27.84 42.07
N PRO A 8 -10.56 -28.94 42.76
CA PRO A 8 -11.57 -29.94 42.35
C PRO A 8 -12.95 -29.31 42.08
N LYS A 9 -13.37 -28.38 42.93
CA LYS A 9 -14.67 -27.68 42.76
C LYS A 9 -14.69 -26.76 41.56
N THR A 10 -13.62 -26.03 41.28
CA THR A 10 -13.52 -25.19 40.09
C THR A 10 -13.45 -26.03 38.81
N LYS A 11 -12.78 -27.18 38.86
CA LYS A 11 -12.70 -28.13 37.75
C LYS A 11 -14.07 -28.70 37.43
N LYS A 12 -14.90 -29.05 38.41
CA LYS A 12 -16.27 -29.52 38.24
C LYS A 12 -17.13 -28.50 37.49
N VAL A 13 -17.05 -27.23 37.86
CA VAL A 13 -17.77 -26.15 37.16
C VAL A 13 -17.25 -25.97 35.73
N TYR A 14 -15.96 -26.00 35.54
CA TYR A 14 -15.35 -25.85 34.23
C TYR A 14 -15.76 -26.99 33.28
N GLN A 15 -15.80 -28.23 33.77
CA GLN A 15 -16.24 -29.38 33.00
C GLN A 15 -17.75 -29.30 32.66
N TYR A 16 -18.58 -28.84 33.58
CA TYR A 16 -20.00 -28.61 33.33
C TYR A 16 -20.21 -27.57 32.22
N LEU A 17 -19.52 -26.42 32.27
CA LEU A 17 -19.58 -25.43 31.22
C LEU A 17 -19.07 -25.96 29.88
N SER A 18 -17.96 -26.76 29.91
CA SER A 18 -17.44 -27.42 28.71
C SER A 18 -18.39 -28.42 28.11
N HIS A 19 -19.16 -29.13 28.94
CA HIS A 19 -20.16 -30.10 28.51
C HIS A 19 -21.34 -29.40 27.83
N LEU A 20 -21.89 -28.34 28.43
CA LEU A 20 -22.94 -27.51 27.83
C LEU A 20 -22.53 -26.96 26.44
N PHE A 21 -21.25 -26.59 26.32
CA PHE A 21 -20.68 -26.07 25.09
C PHE A 21 -20.51 -27.14 24.00
N ASN A 22 -19.95 -28.32 24.37
CA ASN A 22 -19.59 -29.36 23.40
C ASN A 22 -20.80 -30.20 22.93
N ASN A 23 -21.83 -30.32 23.74
CA ASN A 23 -23.01 -31.15 23.44
C ASN A 23 -24.13 -30.37 22.75
N GLY A 24 -23.92 -29.09 22.38
CA GLY A 24 -24.92 -28.26 21.69
C GLY A 24 -26.17 -27.94 22.52
N GLN A 25 -26.13 -28.15 23.85
CA GLN A 25 -27.22 -27.79 24.75
C GLN A 25 -27.34 -26.25 24.91
N LEU A 26 -26.27 -25.53 24.61
CA LEU A 26 -26.27 -24.07 24.46
C LEU A 26 -25.60 -23.73 23.14
N LEU A 27 -26.30 -22.93 22.32
CA LEU A 27 -25.79 -22.44 21.06
C LEU A 27 -24.90 -21.20 21.26
N ALA A 28 -24.03 -20.95 20.30
CA ALA A 28 -23.23 -19.74 20.29
C ALA A 28 -24.10 -18.48 20.30
N GLY A 29 -23.74 -17.53 21.15
CA GLY A 29 -24.52 -16.31 21.37
C GLY A 29 -25.63 -16.45 22.44
N GLU A 30 -25.91 -17.65 22.92
CA GLU A 30 -26.85 -17.85 24.02
C GLU A 30 -26.19 -17.53 25.38
N GLN A 31 -27.03 -17.06 26.29
CA GLN A 31 -26.62 -16.74 27.64
C GLN A 31 -26.38 -18.04 28.44
N ILE A 32 -25.24 -18.18 29.09
CA ILE A 32 -25.01 -19.28 30.01
C ILE A 32 -25.88 -19.07 31.27
N PRO A 33 -26.28 -20.16 31.97
CA PRO A 33 -26.98 -20.02 33.22
C PRO A 33 -26.24 -19.09 34.18
N SER A 34 -26.96 -18.36 35.01
CA SER A 34 -26.37 -17.41 35.96
C SER A 34 -25.41 -18.08 36.92
N GLU A 35 -24.48 -17.32 37.48
CA GLU A 35 -23.54 -17.86 38.49
C GLU A 35 -24.27 -18.43 39.72
N ILE A 36 -25.49 -17.98 40.03
CA ILE A 36 -26.34 -18.48 41.10
C ILE A 36 -26.91 -19.84 40.72
N GLU A 37 -27.56 -19.96 39.56
CA GLU A 37 -28.12 -21.22 39.08
C GLU A 37 -27.06 -22.33 38.94
N ILE A 38 -25.86 -22.01 38.45
CA ILE A 38 -24.75 -22.95 38.35
C ILE A 38 -24.27 -23.37 39.74
N ALA A 39 -24.21 -22.43 40.70
CA ALA A 39 -23.79 -22.70 42.07
C ALA A 39 -24.77 -23.67 42.77
N GLU A 40 -26.07 -23.50 42.60
CA GLU A 40 -27.11 -24.37 43.10
C GLU A 40 -27.07 -25.75 42.43
N THR A 41 -27.01 -25.79 41.09
CA THR A 41 -26.99 -27.05 40.32
C THR A 41 -25.80 -27.94 40.67
N LEU A 42 -24.62 -27.34 40.91
CA LEU A 42 -23.41 -28.10 41.18
C LEU A 42 -23.04 -28.20 42.65
N ALA A 43 -23.83 -27.64 43.55
CA ALA A 43 -23.59 -27.56 45.00
C ALA A 43 -22.19 -26.98 45.32
N VAL A 44 -21.85 -25.84 44.73
CA VAL A 44 -20.59 -25.13 44.94
C VAL A 44 -20.86 -23.66 45.28
N SER A 45 -19.86 -22.96 45.82
CA SER A 45 -20.00 -21.54 46.13
C SER A 45 -19.97 -20.67 44.89
N ARG A 46 -20.75 -19.56 44.85
CA ARG A 46 -20.76 -18.59 43.78
C ARG A 46 -19.36 -18.07 43.40
N PRO A 47 -18.42 -17.75 44.33
CA PRO A 47 -17.05 -17.38 43.97
C PRO A 47 -16.30 -18.50 43.19
N THR A 48 -16.61 -19.78 43.45
CA THR A 48 -16.04 -20.90 42.69
C THR A 48 -16.53 -20.91 41.25
N VAL A 49 -17.84 -20.63 41.04
CA VAL A 49 -18.45 -20.50 39.71
C VAL A 49 -17.83 -19.29 38.98
N ALA A 50 -17.80 -18.11 39.61
CA ALA A 50 -17.20 -16.91 39.04
C ALA A 50 -15.76 -17.14 38.57
N LYS A 51 -14.96 -17.89 39.34
CA LYS A 51 -13.59 -18.26 38.97
C LYS A 51 -13.54 -19.12 37.72
N ALA A 52 -14.41 -20.12 37.59
CA ALA A 52 -14.50 -20.97 36.39
C ALA A 52 -14.99 -20.22 35.17
N VAL A 53 -16.03 -19.38 35.30
CA VAL A 53 -16.55 -18.49 34.25
C VAL A 53 -15.47 -17.52 33.77
N ASN A 54 -14.68 -16.94 34.70
CA ASN A 54 -13.55 -16.06 34.31
C ASN A 54 -12.47 -16.79 33.52
N ILE A 55 -12.26 -18.09 33.76
CA ILE A 55 -11.34 -18.91 32.98
C ILE A 55 -11.92 -19.08 31.57
N PHE A 56 -13.20 -19.43 31.44
CA PHE A 56 -13.90 -19.56 30.19
C PHE A 56 -13.85 -18.28 29.33
N VAL A 57 -14.06 -17.12 29.96
CA VAL A 57 -13.95 -15.81 29.30
C VAL A 57 -12.52 -15.54 28.85
N ARG A 58 -11.53 -15.81 29.72
CA ARG A 58 -10.10 -15.64 29.39
C ARG A 58 -9.62 -16.57 28.27
N GLU A 59 -10.19 -17.78 28.17
CA GLU A 59 -9.93 -18.73 27.08
C GLU A 59 -10.70 -18.39 25.80
N GLY A 60 -11.46 -17.30 25.78
CA GLY A 60 -12.22 -16.88 24.61
C GLY A 60 -13.46 -17.76 24.31
N LYS A 61 -13.87 -18.64 25.25
CA LYS A 61 -15.03 -19.53 25.09
C LYS A 61 -16.34 -18.84 25.47
N ALA A 62 -16.30 -17.72 26.21
CA ALA A 62 -17.45 -16.91 26.58
C ALA A 62 -17.06 -15.43 26.63
N TYR A 63 -18.06 -14.53 26.61
CA TYR A 63 -17.89 -13.09 26.81
C TYR A 63 -18.97 -12.54 27.74
N ARG A 64 -18.66 -11.45 28.45
CA ARG A 64 -19.59 -10.77 29.35
C ARG A 64 -20.20 -9.54 28.68
N LYS A 65 -21.52 -9.39 28.84
CA LYS A 65 -22.20 -8.10 28.60
C LYS A 65 -22.56 -7.50 29.96
N SER A 66 -22.04 -6.29 30.22
CA SER A 66 -22.28 -5.60 31.50
C SER A 66 -23.77 -5.44 31.79
N GLY A 67 -24.21 -5.84 32.99
CA GLY A 67 -25.59 -5.77 33.43
C GLY A 67 -26.55 -6.81 32.82
N ILE A 68 -26.09 -7.64 31.86
CA ILE A 68 -26.96 -8.58 31.14
C ILE A 68 -26.60 -10.03 31.45
N GLY A 69 -25.30 -10.39 31.38
CA GLY A 69 -24.87 -11.76 31.67
C GLY A 69 -23.62 -12.19 30.92
N THR A 70 -23.35 -13.50 30.98
CA THR A 70 -22.23 -14.13 30.25
C THR A 70 -22.83 -14.99 29.12
N PHE A 71 -22.23 -14.90 27.95
CA PHE A 71 -22.72 -15.53 26.71
C PHE A 71 -21.63 -16.45 26.16
N LEU A 72 -22.06 -17.60 25.60
CA LEU A 72 -21.13 -18.49 24.91
C LEU A 72 -20.61 -17.86 23.65
N ARG A 73 -19.31 -18.05 23.42
CA ARG A 73 -18.65 -17.70 22.17
C ARG A 73 -18.57 -18.94 21.31
N ASN A 74 -18.91 -18.84 20.03
CA ASN A 74 -18.62 -19.91 19.09
C ASN A 74 -17.17 -19.74 18.56
N PRO A 75 -16.20 -20.57 18.97
CA PRO A 75 -14.86 -20.50 18.39
C PRO A 75 -14.84 -20.79 16.88
N ALA A 76 -15.84 -21.51 16.38
CA ALA A 76 -16.00 -21.76 14.94
C ALA A 76 -16.70 -20.59 14.20
N ALA A 77 -17.58 -19.82 14.88
CA ALA A 77 -18.18 -18.60 14.33
C ALA A 77 -17.25 -17.39 14.50
N ASP A 78 -16.36 -17.40 15.50
CA ASP A 78 -15.29 -16.42 15.71
C ASP A 78 -14.01 -16.70 14.89
N LYS A 79 -13.97 -17.73 14.04
CA LYS A 79 -13.12 -17.65 12.86
C LYS A 79 -13.68 -16.49 12.05
N LYS A 80 -13.22 -15.23 12.33
CA LYS A 80 -13.52 -14.05 11.54
C LYS A 80 -13.52 -14.50 10.09
N LYS A 81 -14.66 -14.40 9.40
CA LYS A 81 -14.78 -14.77 7.99
C LYS A 81 -13.58 -14.18 7.28
N LYS A 82 -12.80 -15.03 6.63
CA LYS A 82 -11.58 -14.61 5.95
C LYS A 82 -11.94 -13.48 5.02
N LYS A 83 -11.33 -12.30 5.22
CA LYS A 83 -11.64 -11.14 4.38
C LYS A 83 -11.06 -11.35 2.99
N THR A 84 -11.81 -10.97 1.97
CA THR A 84 -11.38 -11.07 0.58
C THR A 84 -11.09 -9.66 0.05
N ILE A 85 -9.86 -9.43 -0.40
CA ILE A 85 -9.39 -8.11 -0.83
C ILE A 85 -9.00 -8.19 -2.30
N GLY A 86 -9.62 -7.34 -3.12
CA GLY A 86 -9.30 -7.17 -4.54
C GLY A 86 -8.08 -6.25 -4.74
N LEU A 87 -7.17 -6.62 -5.64
CA LEU A 87 -6.03 -5.81 -6.03
C LEU A 87 -6.25 -5.20 -7.41
N VAL A 88 -6.19 -3.88 -7.51
CA VAL A 88 -6.17 -3.13 -8.76
C VAL A 88 -4.86 -2.38 -8.83
N PHE A 89 -3.82 -3.08 -9.27
CA PHE A 89 -2.47 -2.52 -9.42
C PHE A 89 -2.04 -2.60 -10.89
N PRO A 90 -1.39 -1.55 -11.41
CA PRO A 90 -0.87 -1.59 -12.77
C PRO A 90 0.21 -2.66 -12.86
N LEU A 91 0.12 -3.51 -13.90
CA LEU A 91 1.16 -4.48 -14.29
C LEU A 91 1.69 -5.35 -13.12
N ILE A 92 0.81 -5.94 -12.30
CA ILE A 92 1.23 -6.89 -11.25
C ILE A 92 2.16 -7.95 -11.88
N GLY A 93 3.39 -8.04 -11.37
CA GLY A 93 4.44 -8.93 -11.88
C GLY A 93 5.42 -8.30 -12.88
N LEU A 94 5.12 -7.10 -13.39
CA LEU A 94 6.03 -6.32 -14.25
C LEU A 94 6.28 -4.90 -13.71
N SER A 95 5.46 -4.42 -12.79
CA SER A 95 5.61 -3.12 -12.14
C SER A 95 6.56 -3.23 -10.95
N GLU A 96 7.43 -2.30 -10.86
CA GLU A 96 8.64 -2.33 -10.05
C GLU A 96 8.38 -2.10 -8.58
N ILE A 97 7.43 -1.21 -8.22
CA ILE A 97 7.04 -1.02 -6.83
C ILE A 97 5.85 -1.91 -6.44
N PHE A 98 4.91 -2.17 -7.36
CA PHE A 98 3.71 -2.93 -7.04
C PHE A 98 3.98 -4.43 -6.88
N ARG A 99 5.01 -4.97 -7.53
CA ARG A 99 5.43 -6.35 -7.33
C ARG A 99 5.89 -6.62 -5.89
N PRO A 100 6.92 -5.93 -5.33
CA PRO A 100 7.36 -6.15 -3.96
C PRO A 100 6.28 -5.79 -2.92
N ILE A 101 5.43 -4.79 -3.18
CA ILE A 101 4.27 -4.49 -2.33
C ILE A 101 3.28 -5.67 -2.33
N THR A 102 2.92 -6.22 -3.49
CA THR A 102 2.00 -7.37 -3.61
C THR A 102 2.57 -8.60 -2.91
N GLU A 103 3.86 -8.90 -3.11
CA GLU A 103 4.55 -10.00 -2.42
C GLU A 103 4.55 -9.81 -0.89
N GLY A 104 4.77 -8.57 -0.43
CA GLY A 104 4.68 -8.21 0.99
C GLY A 104 3.29 -8.44 1.56
N ILE A 105 2.24 -7.96 0.88
CA ILE A 105 0.84 -8.15 1.29
C ILE A 105 0.49 -9.65 1.29
N ALA A 106 0.90 -10.41 0.25
CA ALA A 106 0.61 -11.84 0.16
C ALA A 106 1.20 -12.63 1.34
N LYS A 107 2.42 -12.30 1.79
CA LYS A 107 3.04 -12.93 2.97
C LYS A 107 2.25 -12.68 4.26
N LEU A 108 1.57 -11.55 4.38
CA LEU A 108 0.76 -11.21 5.55
C LEU A 108 -0.62 -11.89 5.54
N SER A 109 -1.05 -12.46 4.41
CA SER A 109 -2.40 -13.02 4.25
C SER A 109 -2.71 -14.18 5.20
N GLU A 110 -1.71 -14.99 5.54
CA GLU A 110 -1.88 -16.10 6.47
C GLU A 110 -2.03 -15.64 7.93
N THR A 111 -1.19 -14.67 8.33
CA THR A 111 -1.16 -14.18 9.72
C THR A 111 -2.35 -13.27 10.04
N LEU A 112 -2.80 -12.47 9.08
CA LEU A 112 -3.88 -11.50 9.24
C LEU A 112 -5.25 -12.01 8.77
N ASN A 113 -5.35 -13.30 8.38
CA ASN A 113 -6.59 -14.00 8.02
C ASN A 113 -7.40 -13.30 6.91
N PHE A 114 -6.75 -12.97 5.79
CA PHE A 114 -7.41 -12.48 4.58
C PHE A 114 -6.97 -13.26 3.34
N SER A 115 -7.73 -13.13 2.24
CA SER A 115 -7.38 -13.64 0.91
C SER A 115 -7.21 -12.47 -0.05
N LEU A 116 -6.31 -12.62 -1.00
CA LEU A 116 -6.19 -11.70 -2.13
C LEU A 116 -6.90 -12.30 -3.34
N ILE A 117 -7.68 -11.49 -4.02
CA ILE A 117 -8.18 -11.82 -5.36
C ILE A 117 -7.54 -10.86 -6.35
N TRP A 118 -7.09 -11.45 -7.42
CA TRP A 118 -6.53 -10.74 -8.54
C TRP A 118 -7.15 -11.26 -9.85
N GLY A 119 -7.91 -10.40 -10.53
CA GLY A 119 -8.73 -10.75 -11.70
C GLY A 119 -8.17 -10.30 -13.04
N GLY A 120 -6.86 -10.06 -13.17
CA GLY A 120 -6.26 -9.55 -14.40
C GLY A 120 -5.74 -10.63 -15.34
N GLN A 121 -6.03 -10.51 -16.64
CA GLN A 121 -5.26 -11.21 -17.66
C GLN A 121 -3.90 -10.54 -17.80
N PHE A 122 -2.81 -11.37 -17.82
CA PHE A 122 -1.44 -10.92 -18.04
C PHE A 122 -1.22 -10.49 -19.51
N ASN A 123 -1.82 -9.39 -19.93
CA ASN A 123 -1.44 -8.81 -21.20
C ASN A 123 -0.30 -7.81 -20.97
N ARG A 124 0.80 -7.97 -21.69
CA ARG A 124 2.01 -7.14 -21.61
C ARG A 124 1.80 -5.68 -22.02
N ALA A 125 0.61 -5.30 -22.46
CA ALA A 125 0.23 -3.93 -22.74
C ALA A 125 -0.42 -3.30 -21.51
N ASN A 126 -0.25 -2.00 -21.35
CA ASN A 126 -0.83 -1.18 -20.27
C ASN A 126 -2.27 -1.62 -19.94
N ILE A 127 -2.58 -1.79 -18.64
CA ILE A 127 -3.96 -2.05 -18.23
C ILE A 127 -4.82 -0.90 -18.75
N THR A 128 -5.68 -1.20 -19.73
CA THR A 128 -6.61 -0.21 -20.28
C THR A 128 -7.74 0.05 -19.27
N GLY A 129 -8.38 1.20 -19.38
CA GLY A 129 -9.55 1.50 -18.55
C GLY A 129 -10.63 0.42 -18.63
N THR A 130 -10.84 -0.19 -19.81
CA THR A 130 -11.79 -1.29 -20.02
C THR A 130 -11.41 -2.56 -19.24
N GLN A 131 -10.13 -2.93 -19.22
CA GLN A 131 -9.66 -4.10 -18.46
C GLN A 131 -9.81 -3.87 -16.95
N THR A 132 -9.51 -2.66 -16.48
CA THR A 132 -9.72 -2.29 -15.08
C THR A 132 -11.21 -2.33 -14.71
N GLU A 133 -12.10 -1.85 -15.59
CA GLU A 133 -13.55 -1.93 -15.36
C GLU A 133 -14.04 -3.37 -15.26
N GLN A 134 -13.58 -4.26 -16.14
CA GLN A 134 -13.90 -5.70 -16.11
C GLN A 134 -13.39 -6.37 -14.81
N MET A 135 -12.21 -5.98 -14.36
CA MET A 135 -11.67 -6.46 -13.09
C MET A 135 -12.54 -6.03 -11.89
N ILE A 136 -13.02 -4.79 -11.91
CA ILE A 136 -13.96 -4.30 -10.88
C ILE A 136 -15.30 -5.05 -10.93
N ASP A 137 -15.84 -5.33 -12.11
CA ASP A 137 -17.05 -6.15 -12.24
C ASP A 137 -16.86 -7.51 -11.60
N PHE A 138 -15.77 -8.18 -11.91
CA PHE A 138 -15.42 -9.46 -11.30
C PHE A 138 -15.31 -9.35 -9.76
N TYR A 139 -14.69 -8.31 -9.21
CA TYR A 139 -14.59 -8.14 -7.75
C TYR A 139 -15.94 -7.90 -7.09
N ILE A 140 -16.84 -7.16 -7.74
CA ILE A 140 -18.22 -6.96 -7.27
C ILE A 140 -18.98 -8.30 -7.26
N GLU A 141 -18.87 -9.10 -8.31
CA GLU A 141 -19.48 -10.43 -8.39
C GLU A 141 -18.95 -11.40 -7.32
N GLN A 142 -17.65 -11.31 -7.00
CA GLN A 142 -17.02 -12.11 -5.95
C GLN A 142 -17.31 -11.58 -4.53
N ASN A 143 -18.05 -10.48 -4.38
CA ASN A 143 -18.39 -9.86 -3.10
C ASN A 143 -17.12 -9.60 -2.25
N VAL A 144 -16.09 -8.97 -2.80
CA VAL A 144 -14.87 -8.62 -2.06
C VAL A 144 -15.20 -7.67 -0.90
N ASP A 145 -14.49 -7.83 0.22
CA ASP A 145 -14.67 -6.99 1.43
C ASP A 145 -14.00 -5.61 1.30
N GLY A 146 -13.04 -5.44 0.36
CA GLY A 146 -12.34 -4.19 0.10
C GLY A 146 -11.48 -4.24 -1.14
N ILE A 147 -11.07 -3.07 -1.65
CA ILE A 147 -10.25 -2.95 -2.87
C ILE A 147 -9.05 -2.04 -2.58
N LEU A 148 -7.83 -2.56 -2.82
CA LEU A 148 -6.60 -1.80 -2.91
C LEU A 148 -6.47 -1.28 -4.34
N PHE A 149 -6.45 0.03 -4.50
CA PHE A 149 -6.54 0.67 -5.81
C PHE A 149 -5.36 1.59 -6.06
N ALA A 150 -4.51 1.24 -7.03
CA ALA A 150 -3.57 2.16 -7.63
C ALA A 150 -4.19 2.76 -8.89
N PRO A 151 -4.25 4.10 -9.02
CA PRO A 151 -4.92 4.74 -10.14
C PRO A 151 -4.30 4.39 -11.49
N VAL A 152 -5.16 4.25 -12.51
CA VAL A 152 -4.73 4.06 -13.91
C VAL A 152 -3.99 5.31 -14.38
N GLU A 153 -2.84 5.11 -15.02
CA GLU A 153 -1.96 6.15 -15.53
C GLU A 153 -1.54 5.88 -17.00
N LEU A 154 -0.66 6.72 -17.55
CA LEU A 154 -0.09 6.59 -18.90
C LEU A 154 -1.14 6.58 -20.03
N THR A 155 -2.32 7.10 -19.78
CA THR A 155 -3.38 7.26 -20.77
C THR A 155 -4.03 8.65 -20.67
N ARG A 156 -4.39 9.21 -21.82
CA ARG A 156 -4.93 10.58 -21.94
C ARG A 156 -6.17 10.82 -21.07
N ASN A 157 -6.99 9.79 -20.88
CA ASN A 157 -8.26 9.89 -20.17
C ASN A 157 -8.19 9.29 -18.75
N CYS A 158 -7.00 9.19 -18.15
CA CYS A 158 -6.80 8.53 -16.85
C CYS A 158 -7.73 9.05 -15.75
N PHE A 159 -7.93 10.36 -15.66
CA PHE A 159 -8.82 10.97 -14.65
C PHE A 159 -10.28 10.54 -14.80
N SER A 160 -10.82 10.58 -16.03
CA SER A 160 -12.21 10.17 -16.28
C SER A 160 -12.39 8.67 -16.06
N ILE A 161 -11.41 7.85 -16.43
CA ILE A 161 -11.39 6.40 -16.22
C ILE A 161 -11.39 6.11 -14.71
N ASN A 162 -10.46 6.68 -13.96
CA ASN A 162 -10.37 6.48 -12.51
C ASN A 162 -11.65 6.92 -11.80
N LYS A 163 -12.20 8.09 -12.15
CA LYS A 163 -13.46 8.58 -11.59
C LYS A 163 -14.63 7.61 -11.85
N LYS A 164 -14.72 7.05 -13.07
CA LYS A 164 -15.76 6.08 -13.43
C LYS A 164 -15.62 4.79 -12.61
N ILE A 165 -14.39 4.28 -12.49
CA ILE A 165 -14.07 3.08 -11.70
C ILE A 165 -14.44 3.29 -10.23
N ILE A 166 -13.97 4.37 -9.62
CA ILE A 166 -14.26 4.71 -8.23
C ILE A 166 -15.76 4.82 -7.99
N SER A 167 -16.50 5.55 -8.88
CA SER A 167 -17.95 5.69 -8.76
C SER A 167 -18.70 4.34 -8.83
N LYS A 168 -18.16 3.37 -9.56
CA LYS A 168 -18.70 2.01 -9.64
C LYS A 168 -18.53 1.25 -8.34
N ILE A 169 -17.34 1.31 -7.75
CA ILE A 169 -17.02 0.67 -6.47
C ILE A 169 -17.87 1.29 -5.34
N GLU A 170 -18.03 2.63 -5.34
CA GLU A 170 -18.84 3.37 -4.36
C GLU A 170 -20.29 2.92 -4.32
N LYS A 171 -20.91 2.70 -5.50
CA LYS A 171 -22.31 2.23 -5.59
C LYS A 171 -22.53 0.89 -4.90
N CYS A 172 -21.47 0.09 -4.76
CA CYS A 172 -21.51 -1.20 -4.08
C CYS A 172 -21.08 -1.11 -2.61
N ASN A 173 -20.79 0.10 -2.09
CA ASN A 173 -20.31 0.34 -0.72
C ASN A 173 -19.07 -0.49 -0.35
N ILE A 174 -18.19 -0.80 -1.31
CA ILE A 174 -16.95 -1.52 -1.07
C ILE A 174 -15.89 -0.52 -0.61
N PRO A 175 -15.23 -0.75 0.55
CA PRO A 175 -14.12 0.06 1.02
C PRO A 175 -12.95 0.13 0.02
N ILE A 176 -12.36 1.33 -0.12
CA ILE A 176 -11.22 1.59 -1.00
C ILE A 176 -10.06 2.16 -0.17
N VAL A 177 -8.85 1.68 -0.45
CA VAL A 177 -7.59 2.30 -0.04
C VAL A 177 -6.78 2.58 -1.29
N LEU A 178 -6.42 3.84 -1.49
CA LEU A 178 -5.54 4.26 -2.58
C LEU A 178 -4.09 3.89 -2.25
N VAL A 179 -3.36 3.41 -3.25
CA VAL A 179 -1.96 3.00 -3.12
C VAL A 179 -1.11 3.82 -4.07
N ASP A 180 0.00 4.35 -3.57
CA ASP A 180 0.99 5.18 -4.23
C ASP A 180 0.49 6.59 -4.59
N GLY A 181 -0.63 6.72 -5.29
CA GLY A 181 -1.07 7.98 -5.84
C GLY A 181 -2.57 8.28 -5.68
N GLU A 182 -2.89 9.57 -5.78
CA GLU A 182 -4.24 10.09 -5.84
C GLU A 182 -4.78 9.96 -7.28
N TYR A 183 -6.11 9.81 -7.42
CA TYR A 183 -6.75 9.80 -8.73
C TYR A 183 -7.31 11.17 -9.17
N HIS A 184 -7.25 12.16 -8.29
CA HIS A 184 -7.49 13.56 -8.62
C HIS A 184 -6.21 14.25 -9.02
N GLU A 185 -6.36 15.31 -9.83
CA GLU A 185 -5.25 16.19 -10.18
C GLU A 185 -4.71 16.92 -8.95
N PHE A 186 -3.38 16.88 -8.76
CA PHE A 186 -2.73 17.60 -7.67
C PHE A 186 -3.01 19.12 -7.73
N PRO A 187 -3.36 19.80 -6.62
CA PRO A 187 -3.31 19.36 -5.24
C PRO A 187 -4.63 18.79 -4.67
N LEU A 188 -5.62 18.51 -5.52
CA LEU A 188 -6.89 17.98 -5.06
C LEU A 188 -6.73 16.61 -4.42
N ARG A 189 -7.65 16.29 -3.51
CA ARG A 189 -7.64 15.06 -2.74
C ARG A 189 -9.01 14.39 -2.69
N SER A 190 -9.00 13.06 -2.67
CA SER A 190 -10.19 12.24 -2.48
C SER A 190 -10.57 12.09 -0.99
N LYS A 191 -11.70 11.43 -0.77
CA LYS A 191 -12.18 11.04 0.56
C LYS A 191 -11.69 9.66 1.03
N TYR A 192 -10.70 9.09 0.36
CA TYR A 192 -10.16 7.76 0.67
C TYR A 192 -8.85 7.84 1.43
N ASP A 193 -8.53 6.75 2.17
CA ASP A 193 -7.17 6.57 2.68
C ASP A 193 -6.20 6.45 1.50
N LEU A 194 -5.07 7.11 1.61
CA LEU A 194 -3.94 7.00 0.68
C LEU A 194 -2.71 6.56 1.44
N VAL A 195 -2.04 5.52 0.96
CA VAL A 195 -0.77 5.03 1.48
C VAL A 195 0.30 5.15 0.40
N GLY A 196 1.41 5.81 0.70
CA GLY A 196 2.51 6.03 -0.22
C GLY A 196 3.72 6.67 0.45
N ILE A 197 4.52 7.40 -0.32
CA ILE A 197 5.63 8.22 0.18
C ILE A 197 5.35 9.72 -0.02
N ASP A 198 6.07 10.58 0.69
CA ASP A 198 6.05 12.02 0.42
C ASP A 198 6.80 12.34 -0.89
N ASN A 199 6.04 12.38 -1.99
CA ASN A 199 6.59 12.61 -3.32
C ASN A 199 7.11 14.05 -3.51
N PHE A 200 6.59 15.04 -2.77
CA PHE A 200 7.15 16.38 -2.79
C PHE A 200 8.56 16.37 -2.19
N ARG A 201 8.70 15.82 -0.99
CA ARG A 201 10.01 15.69 -0.31
C ARG A 201 10.98 14.84 -1.14
N ALA A 202 10.50 13.78 -1.80
CA ALA A 202 11.33 12.93 -2.66
C ALA A 202 11.91 13.71 -3.85
N GLY A 203 11.09 14.53 -4.52
CA GLY A 203 11.56 15.43 -5.58
C GLY A 203 12.53 16.49 -5.08
N TYR A 204 12.27 17.05 -3.89
CA TYR A 204 13.14 18.03 -3.24
C TYR A 204 14.52 17.45 -2.95
N VAL A 205 14.62 16.30 -2.28
CA VAL A 205 15.88 15.64 -1.91
C VAL A 205 16.68 15.22 -3.15
N SER A 206 15.99 14.75 -4.20
CA SER A 206 16.65 14.39 -5.47
C SER A 206 17.32 15.59 -6.15
N ALA A 207 16.68 16.76 -6.12
CA ALA A 207 17.27 17.98 -6.67
C ALA A 207 18.40 18.52 -5.78
N LEU A 208 18.20 18.53 -4.47
CA LEU A 208 19.17 19.00 -3.50
C LEU A 208 20.49 18.24 -3.63
N HIS A 209 20.43 16.92 -3.85
CA HIS A 209 21.60 16.08 -4.09
C HIS A 209 22.53 16.60 -5.22
N PHE A 210 21.97 17.06 -6.34
CA PHE A 210 22.76 17.65 -7.41
C PHE A 210 23.21 19.06 -7.08
N ILE A 211 22.39 19.86 -6.44
CA ILE A 211 22.68 21.23 -6.04
C ILE A 211 23.85 21.29 -5.06
N GLU A 212 23.87 20.41 -4.04
CA GLU A 212 24.96 20.28 -3.06
C GLU A 212 26.30 19.89 -3.71
N GLN A 213 26.24 19.24 -4.88
CA GLN A 213 27.40 18.94 -5.71
C GLN A 213 27.75 20.10 -6.67
N GLY A 214 27.19 21.30 -6.47
CA GLY A 214 27.49 22.51 -7.24
C GLY A 214 26.72 22.69 -8.52
N ALA A 215 25.69 21.88 -8.80
CA ALA A 215 24.86 22.05 -9.98
C ALA A 215 24.10 23.38 -9.92
N LYS A 216 24.24 24.19 -10.98
CA LYS A 216 23.48 25.45 -11.17
C LYS A 216 22.23 25.26 -12.01
N ARG A 217 22.05 24.07 -12.56
CA ARG A 217 20.87 23.64 -13.31
C ARG A 217 20.64 22.16 -13.06
N VAL A 218 19.38 21.82 -12.78
CA VAL A 218 18.89 20.45 -12.71
C VAL A 218 17.64 20.38 -13.58
N ASP A 219 17.56 19.40 -14.45
CA ASP A 219 16.42 19.18 -15.35
C ASP A 219 15.58 18.00 -14.84
N PHE A 220 14.28 18.00 -15.13
CA PHE A 220 13.37 16.91 -14.76
C PHE A 220 12.78 16.27 -16.02
N LEU A 221 12.91 14.95 -16.14
CA LEU A 221 12.45 14.19 -17.31
C LEU A 221 11.28 13.29 -16.94
N CYS A 222 10.14 13.43 -17.60
CA CYS A 222 8.93 12.64 -17.39
C CYS A 222 8.29 12.20 -18.71
N GLN A 223 7.27 11.36 -18.63
CA GLN A 223 6.43 10.95 -19.74
C GLN A 223 5.02 11.56 -19.58
N PRO A 224 4.25 11.73 -20.67
CA PRO A 224 2.87 12.20 -20.59
C PRO A 224 1.99 11.27 -19.77
N PHE A 225 1.05 11.84 -19.04
CA PHE A 225 -0.01 11.11 -18.33
C PHE A 225 0.47 10.14 -17.26
N MET A 226 1.64 10.39 -16.66
CA MET A 226 2.13 9.64 -15.49
C MET A 226 1.25 9.88 -14.25
N ALA A 227 1.44 9.06 -13.24
CA ALA A 227 0.74 9.15 -11.95
C ALA A 227 0.85 10.54 -11.31
N GLN A 228 -0.12 10.89 -10.45
CA GLN A 228 -0.15 12.18 -9.75
C GLN A 228 0.98 12.37 -8.72
N THR A 229 1.76 11.33 -8.49
CA THR A 229 3.04 11.39 -7.75
C THR A 229 4.08 12.24 -8.48
N VAL A 230 4.11 12.21 -9.81
CA VAL A 230 5.11 12.95 -10.63
C VAL A 230 4.95 14.47 -10.55
N PRO A 231 3.75 15.07 -10.68
CA PRO A 231 3.56 16.49 -10.41
C PRO A 231 4.02 16.94 -9.03
N GLN A 232 3.88 16.10 -8.00
CA GLN A 232 4.37 16.38 -6.64
C GLN A 232 5.91 16.37 -6.60
N ARG A 233 6.56 15.37 -7.23
CA ARG A 233 8.03 15.31 -7.38
C ARG A 233 8.56 16.57 -8.09
N ILE A 234 7.88 17.01 -9.17
CA ILE A 234 8.25 18.24 -9.90
C ILE A 234 8.13 19.48 -8.99
N LYS A 235 7.10 19.58 -8.17
CA LYS A 235 6.96 20.71 -7.23
C LYS A 235 8.05 20.69 -6.16
N GLY A 236 8.40 19.53 -5.62
CA GLY A 236 9.51 19.41 -4.67
C GLY A 236 10.85 19.79 -5.30
N TYR A 237 11.13 19.29 -6.49
CA TYR A 237 12.31 19.64 -7.28
C TYR A 237 12.41 21.16 -7.51
N GLN A 238 11.32 21.81 -7.92
CA GLN A 238 11.28 23.26 -8.15
C GLN A 238 11.53 24.03 -6.84
N GLN A 239 10.99 23.56 -5.73
CA GLN A 239 11.20 24.18 -4.42
C GLN A 239 12.67 24.09 -3.97
N ALA A 240 13.34 22.95 -4.17
CA ALA A 240 14.74 22.80 -3.85
C ALA A 240 15.64 23.79 -4.62
N LEU A 241 15.34 24.04 -5.90
CA LEU A 241 16.02 25.07 -6.70
C LEU A 241 15.81 26.45 -6.10
N LEU A 242 14.56 26.82 -5.79
CA LEU A 242 14.22 28.14 -5.23
C LEU A 242 14.93 28.37 -3.88
N ASP A 243 14.87 27.40 -2.97
CA ASP A 243 15.52 27.49 -1.63
C ASP A 243 17.04 27.61 -1.73
N SER A 244 17.63 27.13 -2.85
CA SER A 244 19.03 27.21 -3.15
C SER A 244 19.42 28.46 -3.98
N GLY A 245 18.49 29.40 -4.17
CA GLY A 245 18.70 30.63 -4.92
C GLY A 245 18.75 30.43 -6.45
N ILE A 246 18.28 29.31 -6.96
CA ILE A 246 18.22 29.00 -8.39
C ILE A 246 16.79 29.15 -8.86
N THR A 247 16.55 30.08 -9.79
CA THR A 247 15.21 30.25 -10.37
C THR A 247 14.87 29.09 -11.32
N PRO A 248 13.87 28.26 -11.03
CA PRO A 248 13.49 27.15 -11.90
C PRO A 248 12.90 27.67 -13.21
N HIS A 249 13.34 27.14 -14.33
CA HIS A 249 12.83 27.51 -15.64
C HIS A 249 11.84 26.43 -16.15
N LYS A 250 10.74 26.86 -16.78
CA LYS A 250 9.72 25.92 -17.29
C LYS A 250 10.27 24.91 -18.30
N THR A 251 11.27 25.32 -19.10
CA THR A 251 11.93 24.46 -20.09
C THR A 251 12.87 23.42 -19.50
N TRP A 252 13.06 23.39 -18.18
CA TRP A 252 13.85 22.37 -17.50
C TRP A 252 12.99 21.15 -17.08
N VAL A 253 11.69 21.20 -17.31
CA VAL A 253 10.79 20.05 -17.18
C VAL A 253 10.44 19.55 -18.59
N HIS A 254 10.86 18.33 -18.89
CA HIS A 254 10.78 17.73 -20.22
C HIS A 254 9.78 16.59 -20.24
N ASP A 255 8.75 16.75 -21.07
CA ASP A 255 7.73 15.71 -21.30
C ASP A 255 8.09 14.93 -22.57
N ILE A 256 8.70 13.76 -22.43
CA ILE A 256 9.27 12.95 -23.51
C ILE A 256 8.34 11.78 -23.86
N ARG A 257 7.94 11.70 -25.12
CA ARG A 257 7.09 10.61 -25.63
C ARG A 257 7.91 9.46 -26.17
N ASN A 258 8.93 9.81 -26.99
CA ASN A 258 9.80 8.85 -27.65
C ASN A 258 11.23 9.10 -27.17
N PHE A 259 11.87 8.09 -26.66
CA PHE A 259 13.27 8.17 -26.21
C PHE A 259 14.23 7.99 -27.39
N SER A 260 14.07 8.83 -28.42
CA SER A 260 14.95 8.84 -29.60
C SER A 260 16.06 9.87 -29.42
N SER A 261 17.22 9.62 -30.04
CA SER A 261 18.32 10.58 -30.04
C SER A 261 17.90 11.96 -30.58
N LYS A 262 16.99 12.00 -31.57
CA LYS A 262 16.44 13.24 -32.14
C LYS A 262 15.70 14.10 -31.10
N GLU A 263 15.02 13.48 -30.17
CA GLU A 263 14.26 14.17 -29.11
C GLU A 263 15.16 14.55 -27.91
N LEU A 264 16.17 13.73 -27.62
CA LEU A 264 17.00 13.86 -26.42
C LEU A 264 18.30 14.68 -26.61
N LEU A 265 18.94 14.59 -27.79
CA LEU A 265 20.18 15.35 -28.06
C LEU A 265 20.03 16.85 -27.87
N PRO A 266 18.94 17.51 -28.33
CA PRO A 266 18.73 18.94 -28.09
C PRO A 266 18.71 19.30 -26.62
N LEU A 267 18.24 18.43 -25.70
CA LEU A 267 18.26 18.72 -24.27
C LEU A 267 19.68 18.84 -23.74
N ILE A 268 20.53 17.89 -24.13
CA ILE A 268 21.94 17.85 -23.71
C ILE A 268 22.70 19.02 -24.30
N GLN A 269 22.51 19.30 -25.61
CA GLN A 269 23.13 20.43 -26.30
C GLN A 269 22.72 21.78 -25.72
N ASN A 270 21.50 21.87 -25.16
CA ASN A 270 21.01 23.04 -24.46
C ASN A 270 21.44 23.09 -22.98
N GLY A 271 22.37 22.23 -22.54
CA GLY A 271 23.01 22.28 -21.23
C GLY A 271 22.35 21.47 -20.12
N ALA A 272 21.47 20.50 -20.42
CA ALA A 272 20.92 19.58 -19.43
C ALA A 272 21.99 18.53 -19.05
N GLN A 273 22.70 18.74 -17.95
CA GLN A 273 23.77 17.87 -17.46
C GLN A 273 23.41 17.10 -16.17
N ASN A 274 22.44 17.58 -15.41
CA ASN A 274 21.96 16.94 -14.20
C ASN A 274 20.48 16.68 -14.35
N ILE A 275 20.07 15.41 -14.45
CA ILE A 275 18.71 15.07 -14.86
C ILE A 275 18.08 14.13 -13.84
N ILE A 276 16.93 14.54 -13.31
CA ILE A 276 16.05 13.72 -12.50
C ILE A 276 15.03 13.06 -13.44
N CYS A 277 15.06 11.74 -13.54
CA CYS A 277 14.03 10.99 -14.24
C CYS A 277 12.85 10.71 -13.31
N ALA A 278 11.62 10.82 -13.82
CA ALA A 278 10.40 10.66 -13.03
C ALA A 278 10.28 9.31 -12.33
N ASN A 279 10.89 8.26 -12.89
CA ASN A 279 11.09 6.94 -12.28
C ASN A 279 12.25 6.20 -12.97
N ASP A 280 12.64 5.05 -12.42
CA ASP A 280 13.77 4.25 -12.92
C ASP A 280 13.52 3.68 -14.32
N ASN A 281 12.27 3.39 -14.68
CA ASN A 281 11.90 2.98 -16.05
C ASN A 281 12.16 4.09 -17.06
N THR A 282 11.83 5.32 -16.70
CA THR A 282 12.15 6.51 -17.51
C THR A 282 13.66 6.67 -17.63
N ALA A 283 14.40 6.48 -16.52
CA ALA A 283 15.86 6.52 -16.52
C ALA A 283 16.46 5.43 -17.42
N MET A 284 15.96 4.19 -17.36
CA MET A 284 16.43 3.08 -18.20
C MET A 284 16.31 3.39 -19.71
N LYS A 285 15.14 3.91 -20.13
CA LYS A 285 14.92 4.33 -21.52
C LYS A 285 15.88 5.43 -21.93
N PHE A 286 16.12 6.39 -21.02
CA PHE A 286 17.02 7.51 -21.27
C PHE A 286 18.47 7.06 -21.33
N ILE A 287 18.93 6.21 -20.40
CA ILE A 287 20.29 5.62 -20.41
C ILE A 287 20.57 4.91 -21.73
N LYS A 288 19.59 4.11 -22.22
CA LYS A 288 19.73 3.45 -23.52
C LYS A 288 19.92 4.46 -24.66
N ALA A 289 19.11 5.50 -24.70
CA ALA A 289 19.17 6.51 -25.77
C ALA A 289 20.49 7.35 -25.69
N LEU A 290 21.00 7.62 -24.51
CA LEU A 290 22.31 8.25 -24.31
C LEU A 290 23.45 7.35 -24.80
N SER A 291 23.38 6.07 -24.48
CA SER A 291 24.34 5.07 -24.96
C SER A 291 24.37 4.98 -26.48
N ASP A 292 23.18 4.96 -27.11
CA ASP A 292 23.04 4.94 -28.58
C ASP A 292 23.63 6.22 -29.24
N ALA A 293 23.76 7.32 -28.48
CA ALA A 293 24.34 8.60 -28.91
C ALA A 293 25.80 8.82 -28.44
N ASP A 294 26.44 7.80 -27.85
CA ASP A 294 27.80 7.84 -27.27
C ASP A 294 28.00 8.90 -26.16
N ILE A 295 26.94 9.28 -25.45
CA ILE A 295 26.96 10.20 -24.32
C ILE A 295 27.25 9.41 -23.04
N LYS A 296 28.26 9.82 -22.29
CA LYS A 296 28.75 9.09 -21.11
C LYS A 296 28.11 9.54 -19.81
N ILE A 297 27.66 8.57 -19.02
CA ILE A 297 27.18 8.76 -17.62
C ILE A 297 28.29 8.28 -16.69
N PRO A 298 28.67 9.01 -15.66
CA PRO A 298 28.19 10.34 -15.25
C PRO A 298 28.98 11.51 -15.87
N LYS A 299 29.91 11.27 -16.80
CA LYS A 299 30.86 12.27 -17.32
C LYS A 299 30.18 13.45 -18.00
N ASP A 300 29.29 13.15 -18.97
CA ASP A 300 28.62 14.18 -19.78
C ASP A 300 27.25 14.53 -19.20
N VAL A 301 26.56 13.54 -18.63
CA VAL A 301 25.23 13.67 -18.01
C VAL A 301 25.17 12.86 -16.72
N ARG A 302 24.72 13.46 -15.63
CA ARG A 302 24.45 12.81 -14.36
C ARG A 302 22.96 12.54 -14.22
N LEU A 303 22.58 11.38 -13.65
CA LEU A 303 21.19 10.93 -13.56
C LEU A 303 20.80 10.51 -12.15
N SER A 304 19.53 10.76 -11.82
CA SER A 304 18.83 10.08 -10.73
C SER A 304 17.43 9.62 -11.17
N GLY A 305 16.88 8.65 -10.45
CA GLY A 305 15.54 8.12 -10.68
C GLY A 305 14.74 8.00 -9.39
N PHE A 306 13.64 7.23 -9.46
CA PHE A 306 12.79 6.86 -8.33
C PHE A 306 12.39 5.39 -8.48
N ASP A 307 12.18 4.70 -7.36
CA ASP A 307 11.62 3.37 -7.12
C ASP A 307 12.65 2.33 -6.64
N ASP A 308 13.95 2.50 -6.89
CA ASP A 308 15.04 1.54 -6.60
C ASP A 308 14.74 0.14 -7.13
N ILE A 309 14.34 0.08 -8.41
CA ILE A 309 14.09 -1.21 -9.06
C ILE A 309 15.35 -2.09 -9.03
N GLU A 310 15.15 -3.41 -9.01
CA GLU A 310 16.26 -4.35 -8.98
C GLU A 310 17.27 -4.09 -10.12
N ALA A 311 16.76 -3.81 -11.32
CA ALA A 311 17.57 -3.52 -12.51
C ALA A 311 18.46 -2.29 -12.37
N ALA A 312 18.06 -1.26 -11.57
CA ALA A 312 18.81 -0.02 -11.41
C ALA A 312 20.23 -0.23 -10.85
N ARG A 313 20.44 -1.33 -10.12
CA ARG A 313 21.75 -1.74 -9.57
C ARG A 313 22.68 -2.35 -10.63
N TYR A 314 22.08 -2.89 -11.69
CA TYR A 314 22.78 -3.64 -12.73
C TYR A 314 22.82 -2.89 -14.07
N PHE A 315 22.37 -1.63 -14.10
CA PHE A 315 22.58 -0.80 -15.28
C PHE A 315 24.10 -0.65 -15.56
N PRO A 316 24.50 -0.41 -16.82
CA PRO A 316 25.90 -0.20 -17.17
C PRO A 316 26.61 0.84 -16.27
N VAL A 317 25.83 1.83 -15.77
CA VAL A 317 26.18 2.75 -14.71
C VAL A 317 25.08 2.65 -13.64
N PRO A 318 25.34 2.10 -12.45
CA PRO A 318 24.36 1.96 -11.38
C PRO A 318 23.65 3.27 -11.06
N LEU A 319 22.33 3.24 -11.04
CA LEU A 319 21.47 4.43 -10.97
C LEU A 319 21.27 4.90 -9.52
N THR A 320 21.56 6.17 -9.26
CA THR A 320 21.10 6.88 -8.06
C THR A 320 19.58 7.00 -8.12
N THR A 321 18.88 6.64 -7.03
CA THR A 321 17.41 6.58 -7.05
C THR A 321 16.83 6.74 -5.66
N VAL A 322 15.59 7.25 -5.58
CA VAL A 322 14.79 7.25 -4.35
C VAL A 322 14.20 5.86 -4.15
N ALA A 323 14.64 5.18 -3.10
CA ALA A 323 14.16 3.85 -2.73
C ALA A 323 12.87 3.95 -1.91
N GLN A 324 11.78 3.36 -2.40
CA GLN A 324 10.53 3.26 -1.66
C GLN A 324 10.56 2.08 -0.69
N PRO A 325 10.03 2.21 0.56
CA PRO A 325 10.02 1.15 1.57
C PRO A 325 8.89 0.14 1.28
N CYS A 326 8.97 -0.59 0.17
CA CYS A 326 7.88 -1.44 -0.34
C CYS A 326 7.37 -2.48 0.67
N LYS A 327 8.24 -2.99 1.57
CA LYS A 327 7.82 -3.95 2.62
C LYS A 327 6.95 -3.28 3.66
N ASP A 328 7.38 -2.11 4.14
CA ASP A 328 6.65 -1.36 5.16
C ASP A 328 5.36 -0.77 4.56
N LEU A 329 5.40 -0.34 3.29
CA LEU A 329 4.20 0.05 2.53
C LEU A 329 3.18 -1.09 2.49
N ALA A 330 3.60 -2.32 2.19
CA ALA A 330 2.72 -3.48 2.15
C ALA A 330 2.00 -3.71 3.50
N GLU A 331 2.73 -3.58 4.61
CA GLU A 331 2.17 -3.73 5.96
C GLU A 331 1.16 -2.62 6.27
N VAL A 332 1.52 -1.36 6.03
CA VAL A 332 0.64 -0.21 6.27
C VAL A 332 -0.60 -0.25 5.37
N ILE A 333 -0.46 -0.62 4.11
CA ILE A 333 -1.57 -0.75 3.15
C ILE A 333 -2.60 -1.77 3.66
N ILE A 334 -2.15 -2.98 4.02
CA ILE A 334 -3.08 -4.03 4.43
C ILE A 334 -3.74 -3.73 5.78
N HIS A 335 -3.00 -3.22 6.74
CA HIS A 335 -3.56 -2.79 8.02
C HIS A 335 -4.58 -1.66 7.86
N THR A 336 -4.30 -0.71 6.96
CA THR A 336 -5.24 0.37 6.63
C THR A 336 -6.53 -0.17 6.02
N MET A 337 -6.42 -1.12 5.08
CA MET A 337 -7.59 -1.76 4.47
C MET A 337 -8.41 -2.54 5.50
N LEU A 338 -7.79 -3.39 6.31
CA LEU A 338 -8.50 -4.16 7.34
C LEU A 338 -9.19 -3.24 8.36
N THR A 339 -8.51 -2.16 8.76
CA THR A 339 -9.10 -1.13 9.64
C THR A 339 -10.29 -0.45 8.98
N ARG A 340 -10.20 -0.12 7.69
CA ARG A 340 -11.29 0.53 6.92
C ARG A 340 -12.49 -0.39 6.75
N ILE A 341 -12.28 -1.69 6.55
CA ILE A 341 -13.35 -2.70 6.49
C ILE A 341 -14.09 -2.79 7.85
N GLU A 342 -13.35 -2.78 8.95
CA GLU A 342 -13.94 -2.86 10.30
C GLU A 342 -14.61 -1.55 10.73
N ASN A 343 -14.10 -0.41 10.26
CA ASN A 343 -14.53 0.94 10.66
C ASN A 343 -14.69 1.86 9.44
N PRO A 344 -15.75 1.69 8.63
CA PRO A 344 -15.92 2.40 7.35
C PRO A 344 -16.07 3.92 7.50
N TYR A 345 -16.47 4.42 8.67
CA TYR A 345 -16.75 5.83 8.92
C TYR A 345 -15.55 6.63 9.46
N LEU A 346 -14.38 6.02 9.59
CA LEU A 346 -13.17 6.77 9.99
C LEU A 346 -12.87 7.89 8.98
N PRO A 347 -12.35 9.04 9.42
CA PRO A 347 -11.84 10.06 8.52
C PRO A 347 -10.80 9.48 7.56
N ALA A 348 -10.76 10.02 6.33
CA ALA A 348 -9.72 9.65 5.37
C ALA A 348 -8.34 10.13 5.84
N ARG A 349 -7.31 9.30 5.65
CA ARG A 349 -5.94 9.55 6.12
C ARG A 349 -4.96 9.51 4.96
N ASN A 350 -3.89 10.31 5.05
CA ASN A 350 -2.69 10.16 4.24
C ASN A 350 -1.60 9.53 5.11
N LEU A 351 -1.15 8.36 4.76
CA LEU A 351 -0.12 7.60 5.44
C LEU A 351 1.12 7.60 4.54
N MET A 352 2.04 8.55 4.81
CA MET A 352 3.25 8.73 4.04
C MET A 352 4.44 8.15 4.80
N LEU A 353 5.06 7.13 4.21
CA LEU A 353 6.25 6.50 4.76
C LEU A 353 7.50 7.26 4.31
N ASP A 354 8.56 7.17 5.10
CA ASP A 354 9.84 7.73 4.73
C ASP A 354 10.51 6.89 3.64
N PHE A 355 11.42 7.52 2.89
CA PHE A 355 12.15 6.91 1.78
C PHE A 355 13.65 7.17 1.96
N GLU A 356 14.48 6.52 1.16
CA GLU A 356 15.92 6.70 1.19
C GLU A 356 16.47 7.05 -0.21
N LEU A 357 17.33 8.07 -0.31
CA LEU A 357 18.06 8.32 -1.55
C LEU A 357 19.29 7.40 -1.60
N LYS A 358 19.27 6.43 -2.50
CA LYS A 358 20.38 5.51 -2.79
C LYS A 358 21.34 6.15 -3.77
N ILE A 359 22.44 6.73 -3.28
CA ILE A 359 23.45 7.37 -4.12
C ILE A 359 24.32 6.29 -4.76
N ARG A 360 24.42 6.31 -6.10
CA ARG A 360 25.23 5.40 -6.91
C ARG A 360 26.05 6.16 -7.95
N GLU A 361 26.66 5.44 -8.88
CA GLU A 361 27.64 5.99 -9.83
C GLU A 361 27.03 7.03 -10.77
N SER A 362 25.75 6.89 -11.16
CA SER A 362 25.12 7.74 -12.19
C SER A 362 25.03 9.23 -11.85
N SER A 363 25.15 9.60 -10.57
CA SER A 363 25.07 11.00 -10.12
C SER A 363 26.36 11.51 -9.47
N LYS A 364 27.41 10.70 -9.41
CA LYS A 364 28.69 11.12 -8.83
C LYS A 364 29.41 12.13 -9.73
N ILE A 365 30.12 13.05 -9.13
CA ILE A 365 31.04 13.92 -9.87
C ILE A 365 32.14 13.05 -10.44
N PRO A 366 32.42 13.10 -11.76
CA PRO A 366 33.58 12.41 -12.31
C PRO A 366 34.86 12.90 -11.65
N GLY A 367 35.66 11.96 -11.16
CA GLY A 367 36.97 12.26 -10.57
C GLY A 367 38.01 12.75 -11.60
#